data_5b7148084fcc178033006558fb84c7db
#
_entry.id   5b7148084fcc178033006558fb84c7db
#
_cell.length_a   1.000
_cell.length_b   1.000
_cell.length_c   1.000
_cell.angle_alpha   90.00
_cell.angle_beta   90.00
_cell.angle_gamma   90.00
#
_symmetry.space_group_name_H-M   'P 1'
#
loop_
_entity.id
_entity.type
_entity.pdbx_description
1 polymer ?
#
loop_
_entity_poly.entity_id
_entity_poly.type
_entity_poly.pdbx_seq_one_letter_code
_entity_poly.pdbx_strand_id
1 'polypeptide(L)'
;LISDRCFAGADVCATSHTLSQGIRQSGTYDLILCGKQTTDGDTAQVGAETAEFLGIAHGANILEVLETGDTFVTVRMNLENKIQTQKMELPCLLTVDKDVNTPRLPSYKRRIGMDLGCIKVMGLDDLEDRDPGHYGLKGSPTQVERIFPPDKKTDKEIMEGTGRELAQAMAAVLRKHKFI
;
A
#
# COMPACT_ATOMS: atom_id res chain seq x y z
N LEU A 1 16.92 -1.69 6.03
CA LEU A 1 16.16 -0.78 6.89
C LEU A 1 16.60 0.65 6.60
N ILE A 2 15.64 1.53 6.23
CA ILE A 2 15.88 2.96 6.03
C ILE A 2 15.41 3.65 7.31
N SER A 3 16.32 4.36 8.00
CA SER A 3 16.00 4.97 9.29
C SER A 3 16.89 6.17 9.58
N ASP A 4 16.28 7.36 9.65
CA ASP A 4 16.92 8.60 10.07
C ASP A 4 15.88 9.50 10.75
N ARG A 5 16.33 10.42 11.60
CA ARG A 5 15.44 11.40 12.25
C ARG A 5 14.82 12.37 11.25
N CYS A 6 15.51 12.67 10.15
CA CYS A 6 15.00 13.57 9.11
C CYS A 6 13.81 12.97 8.35
N PHE A 7 13.59 11.65 8.37
CA PHE A 7 12.46 10.97 7.71
C PHE A 7 11.17 11.04 8.52
N ALA A 8 11.21 11.52 9.76
CA ALA A 8 10.06 11.55 10.64
C ALA A 8 8.98 12.53 10.16
N GLY A 9 7.70 12.12 10.31
CA GLY A 9 6.55 12.97 9.96
C GLY A 9 6.28 13.09 8.47
N ALA A 10 6.85 12.19 7.66
CA ALA A 10 6.63 12.13 6.22
C ALA A 10 5.17 11.84 5.89
N ASP A 11 4.62 12.56 4.92
CA ASP A 11 3.39 12.19 4.24
C ASP A 11 3.65 11.10 3.17
N VAL A 12 2.66 10.81 2.34
CA VAL A 12 2.77 9.77 1.30
C VAL A 12 3.89 10.10 0.31
N CYS A 13 3.97 11.35 -0.15
CA CYS A 13 4.95 11.79 -1.14
C CYS A 13 6.38 11.69 -0.61
N ALA A 14 6.66 12.26 0.56
CA ALA A 14 7.99 12.18 1.19
C ALA A 14 8.37 10.75 1.58
N THR A 15 7.38 9.90 1.95
CA THR A 15 7.60 8.47 2.19
C THR A 15 8.00 7.75 0.92
N SER A 16 7.29 7.99 -0.17
CA SER A 16 7.56 7.36 -1.47
C SER A 16 8.89 7.79 -2.05
N HIS A 17 9.26 9.08 -1.87
CA HIS A 17 10.59 9.57 -2.22
C HIS A 17 11.68 8.83 -1.43
N THR A 18 11.54 8.76 -0.10
CA THR A 18 12.50 8.06 0.78
C THR A 18 12.68 6.59 0.37
N LEU A 19 11.58 5.89 0.08
CA LEU A 19 11.61 4.51 -0.36
C LEU A 19 12.31 4.35 -1.71
N SER A 20 12.03 5.24 -2.67
CA SER A 20 12.67 5.21 -3.98
C SER A 20 14.19 5.36 -3.89
N GLN A 21 14.67 6.26 -3.02
CA GLN A 21 16.09 6.44 -2.76
C GLN A 21 16.73 5.17 -2.16
N GLY A 22 16.08 4.54 -1.19
CA GLY A 22 16.56 3.29 -0.60
C GLY A 22 16.54 2.12 -1.57
N ILE A 23 15.56 2.05 -2.48
CA ILE A 23 15.51 1.04 -3.53
C ILE A 23 16.70 1.21 -4.49
N ARG A 24 17.02 2.42 -4.92
CA ARG A 24 18.20 2.72 -5.75
C ARG A 24 19.49 2.23 -5.11
N GLN A 25 19.63 2.40 -3.78
CA GLN A 25 20.79 1.93 -3.03
C GLN A 25 20.83 0.41 -2.79
N SER A 26 19.72 -0.29 -3.05
CA SER A 26 19.64 -1.75 -2.85
C SER A 26 20.19 -2.56 -4.03
N GLY A 27 20.55 -1.90 -5.12
CA GLY A 27 21.10 -2.53 -6.33
C GLY A 27 20.07 -2.65 -7.47
N THR A 28 20.35 -3.54 -8.41
CA THR A 28 19.48 -3.79 -9.58
C THR A 28 18.30 -4.67 -9.21
N TYR A 29 17.16 -4.40 -9.83
CA TYR A 29 15.90 -5.14 -9.63
C TYR A 29 15.13 -5.19 -10.96
N ASP A 30 14.37 -6.25 -11.16
CA ASP A 30 13.44 -6.39 -12.29
C ASP A 30 11.99 -6.16 -11.82
N LEU A 31 11.68 -6.56 -10.58
CA LEU A 31 10.33 -6.49 -10.03
C LEU A 31 10.36 -6.01 -8.59
N ILE A 32 9.55 -4.99 -8.29
CA ILE A 32 9.31 -4.50 -6.94
C ILE A 32 7.90 -4.92 -6.52
N LEU A 33 7.77 -5.56 -5.36
CA LEU A 33 6.50 -5.93 -4.76
C LEU A 33 6.24 -5.11 -3.50
N CYS A 34 5.13 -4.40 -3.47
CA CYS A 34 4.65 -3.64 -2.32
C CYS A 34 3.30 -4.19 -1.85
N GLY A 35 2.98 -4.04 -0.57
CA GLY A 35 1.60 -4.20 -0.12
C GLY A 35 0.69 -3.14 -0.74
N LYS A 36 -0.59 -3.46 -0.86
CA LYS A 36 -1.61 -2.54 -1.42
C LYS A 36 -1.72 -1.25 -0.59
N GLN A 37 -1.83 -1.38 0.71
CA GLN A 37 -2.03 -0.25 1.64
C GLN A 37 -1.68 -0.65 3.07
N THR A 38 -1.46 0.35 3.92
CA THR A 38 -1.27 0.18 5.36
C THR A 38 -2.60 0.39 6.09
N THR A 39 -2.70 -0.11 7.33
CA THR A 39 -3.91 0.04 8.16
C THR A 39 -3.95 1.34 8.95
N ASP A 40 -2.84 2.05 9.04
CA ASP A 40 -2.70 3.32 9.77
C ASP A 40 -2.98 4.54 8.89
N GLY A 41 -2.30 4.65 7.74
CA GLY A 41 -2.48 5.77 6.80
C GLY A 41 -3.57 5.53 5.75
N ASP A 42 -3.78 4.30 5.35
CA ASP A 42 -4.86 3.81 4.45
C ASP A 42 -4.98 4.54 3.10
N THR A 43 -3.90 5.16 2.61
CA THR A 43 -3.93 5.98 1.39
C THR A 43 -3.81 5.17 0.10
N ALA A 44 -3.20 3.97 0.16
CA ALA A 44 -2.93 3.09 -0.99
C ALA A 44 -2.12 3.73 -2.15
N GLN A 45 -1.38 4.79 -1.90
CA GLN A 45 -0.68 5.60 -2.90
C GLN A 45 0.83 5.32 -2.96
N VAL A 46 1.45 4.92 -1.83
CA VAL A 46 2.92 4.82 -1.69
C VAL A 46 3.56 3.99 -2.79
N GLY A 47 2.97 2.84 -3.17
CA GLY A 47 3.54 1.99 -4.22
C GLY A 47 3.59 2.70 -5.59
N ALA A 48 2.48 3.31 -6.01
CA ALA A 48 2.38 4.02 -7.28
C ALA A 48 3.33 5.23 -7.33
N GLU A 49 3.37 6.04 -6.27
CA GLU A 49 4.26 7.19 -6.17
C GLU A 49 5.74 6.77 -6.15
N THR A 50 6.07 5.66 -5.45
CA THR A 50 7.43 5.12 -5.47
C THR A 50 7.86 4.71 -6.89
N ALA A 51 6.96 4.10 -7.66
CA ALA A 51 7.23 3.74 -9.05
C ALA A 51 7.45 4.98 -9.94
N GLU A 52 6.68 6.05 -9.71
CA GLU A 52 6.85 7.33 -10.40
C GLU A 52 8.22 7.95 -10.10
N PHE A 53 8.64 7.98 -8.83
CA PHE A 53 9.99 8.44 -8.45
C PHE A 53 11.11 7.58 -9.04
N LEU A 54 10.86 6.30 -9.29
CA LEU A 54 11.83 5.40 -9.93
C LEU A 54 11.80 5.49 -11.46
N GLY A 55 10.76 6.08 -12.05
CA GLY A 55 10.56 6.18 -13.49
C GLY A 55 10.21 4.84 -14.15
N ILE A 56 9.49 3.96 -13.43
CA ILE A 56 9.10 2.63 -13.90
C ILE A 56 7.58 2.45 -13.93
N ALA A 57 7.12 1.50 -14.76
CA ALA A 57 5.71 1.15 -14.82
C ALA A 57 5.21 0.57 -13.49
N HIS A 58 3.92 0.77 -13.16
CA HIS A 58 3.31 0.14 -11.99
C HIS A 58 1.97 -0.51 -12.29
N GLY A 59 1.65 -1.56 -11.54
CA GLY A 59 0.34 -2.19 -11.49
C GLY A 59 -0.21 -2.19 -10.07
N ALA A 60 -1.48 -1.77 -9.91
CA ALA A 60 -2.10 -1.66 -8.59
C ALA A 60 -3.15 -2.74 -8.34
N ASN A 61 -3.34 -3.09 -7.06
CA ASN A 61 -4.36 -4.04 -6.60
C ASN A 61 -4.26 -5.41 -7.29
N ILE A 62 -3.05 -5.97 -7.33
CA ILE A 62 -2.80 -7.26 -7.97
C ILE A 62 -3.44 -8.38 -7.16
N LEU A 63 -4.32 -9.13 -7.81
CA LEU A 63 -4.96 -10.33 -7.25
C LEU A 63 -4.16 -11.60 -7.53
N GLU A 64 -3.48 -11.63 -8.68
CA GLU A 64 -2.81 -12.84 -9.14
C GLU A 64 -1.70 -12.51 -10.13
N VAL A 65 -0.58 -13.21 -10.05
CA VAL A 65 0.47 -13.24 -11.06
C VAL A 65 0.23 -14.46 -11.93
N LEU A 66 -0.11 -14.23 -13.19
CA LEU A 66 -0.49 -15.29 -14.14
C LEU A 66 0.72 -15.90 -14.83
N GLU A 67 1.69 -15.06 -15.22
CA GLU A 67 2.87 -15.46 -15.97
C GLU A 67 4.03 -14.51 -15.70
N THR A 68 5.23 -15.04 -15.68
CA THR A 68 6.48 -14.28 -15.61
C THR A 68 7.42 -14.74 -16.72
N GLY A 69 8.04 -13.78 -17.41
CA GLY A 69 9.10 -14.01 -18.39
C GLY A 69 10.33 -13.18 -18.04
N ASP A 70 11.37 -13.29 -18.86
CA ASP A 70 12.64 -12.58 -18.64
C ASP A 70 12.49 -11.06 -18.72
N THR A 71 11.49 -10.58 -19.47
CA THR A 71 11.29 -9.14 -19.72
C THR A 71 9.88 -8.64 -19.37
N PHE A 72 9.01 -9.49 -18.85
CA PHE A 72 7.62 -9.12 -18.56
C PHE A 72 7.00 -9.91 -17.40
N VAL A 73 5.92 -9.36 -16.90
CA VAL A 73 4.99 -10.02 -15.97
C VAL A 73 3.56 -9.81 -16.47
N THR A 74 2.73 -10.88 -16.42
CA THR A 74 1.29 -10.79 -16.69
C THR A 74 0.53 -10.95 -15.39
N VAL A 75 -0.33 -10.00 -15.08
CA VAL A 75 -1.03 -9.91 -13.79
C VAL A 75 -2.53 -9.71 -13.97
N ARG A 76 -3.29 -10.12 -12.96
CA ARG A 76 -4.72 -9.82 -12.81
C ARG A 76 -4.91 -8.77 -11.75
N MET A 77 -5.57 -7.68 -12.10
CA MET A 77 -5.77 -6.49 -11.29
C MET A 77 -7.25 -6.32 -10.92
N ASN A 78 -7.52 -5.86 -9.71
CA ASN A 78 -8.87 -5.46 -9.28
C ASN A 78 -9.07 -3.95 -9.45
N LEU A 79 -9.95 -3.57 -10.36
CA LEU A 79 -10.32 -2.18 -10.64
C LEU A 79 -11.80 -1.95 -10.25
N GLU A 80 -12.09 -2.01 -8.96
CA GLU A 80 -13.44 -1.81 -8.37
C GLU A 80 -14.57 -2.58 -9.09
N ASN A 81 -14.93 -2.14 -10.30
CA ASN A 81 -16.05 -2.67 -11.08
C ASN A 81 -15.65 -3.76 -12.09
N LYS A 82 -14.36 -4.05 -12.25
CA LYS A 82 -13.87 -5.02 -13.23
C LYS A 82 -12.53 -5.64 -12.81
N ILE A 83 -12.29 -6.84 -13.29
CA ILE A 83 -10.98 -7.48 -13.24
C ILE A 83 -10.32 -7.29 -14.59
N GLN A 84 -9.09 -6.78 -14.57
CA GLN A 84 -8.30 -6.56 -15.77
C GLN A 84 -7.07 -7.46 -15.76
N THR A 85 -6.76 -8.09 -16.90
CA THR A 85 -5.48 -8.77 -17.12
C THR A 85 -4.58 -7.83 -17.91
N GLN A 86 -3.36 -7.62 -17.41
CA GLN A 86 -2.38 -6.74 -18.02
C GLN A 86 -1.02 -7.42 -18.10
N LYS A 87 -0.34 -7.27 -19.24
CA LYS A 87 1.06 -7.61 -19.41
C LYS A 87 1.89 -6.33 -19.26
N MET A 88 2.92 -6.38 -18.43
CA MET A 88 3.78 -5.25 -18.12
C MET A 88 5.23 -5.60 -18.40
N GLU A 89 5.98 -4.67 -18.94
CA GLU A 89 7.43 -4.80 -19.13
C GLU A 89 8.17 -4.58 -17.81
N LEU A 90 9.30 -5.27 -17.67
CA LEU A 90 10.21 -5.11 -16.54
C LEU A 90 11.28 -4.05 -16.85
N PRO A 91 11.77 -3.27 -15.88
CA PRO A 91 11.39 -3.31 -14.48
C PRO A 91 10.03 -2.67 -14.22
N CYS A 92 9.27 -3.21 -13.27
CA CYS A 92 8.01 -2.61 -12.84
C CYS A 92 7.76 -2.80 -11.33
N LEU A 93 6.78 -2.07 -10.81
CA LEU A 93 6.33 -2.17 -9.43
C LEU A 93 4.88 -2.67 -9.39
N LEU A 94 4.59 -3.62 -8.50
CA LEU A 94 3.25 -4.16 -8.28
C LEU A 94 2.83 -3.93 -6.83
N THR A 95 1.63 -3.37 -6.63
CA THR A 95 1.01 -3.37 -5.30
C THR A 95 0.06 -4.55 -5.20
N VAL A 96 0.33 -5.46 -4.28
CA VAL A 96 -0.39 -6.73 -4.17
C VAL A 96 -1.47 -6.69 -3.10
N ASP A 97 -2.60 -7.33 -3.41
CA ASP A 97 -3.67 -7.56 -2.42
C ASP A 97 -3.26 -8.66 -1.44
N LYS A 98 -3.85 -8.65 -0.25
CA LYS A 98 -3.59 -9.67 0.80
C LYS A 98 -3.90 -11.10 0.36
N ASP A 99 -4.78 -11.25 -0.61
CA ASP A 99 -5.25 -12.55 -1.11
C ASP A 99 -4.46 -13.04 -2.34
N VAL A 100 -3.38 -12.35 -2.74
CA VAL A 100 -2.52 -12.74 -3.87
C VAL A 100 -1.95 -14.15 -3.70
N ASN A 101 -1.69 -14.57 -2.47
CA ASN A 101 -1.29 -15.92 -2.11
C ASN A 101 -1.62 -16.24 -0.65
N THR A 102 -1.51 -17.51 -0.28
CA THR A 102 -1.56 -17.94 1.13
C THR A 102 -0.14 -18.00 1.68
N PRO A 103 0.25 -17.12 2.62
CA PRO A 103 1.60 -17.10 3.19
C PRO A 103 1.92 -18.41 3.92
N ARG A 104 3.13 -18.91 3.73
CA ARG A 104 3.63 -20.03 4.52
C ARG A 104 4.01 -19.58 5.93
N LEU A 105 3.77 -20.42 6.92
CA LEU A 105 4.22 -20.15 8.28
C LEU A 105 5.76 -20.10 8.34
N PRO A 106 6.33 -19.16 9.14
CA PRO A 106 7.77 -19.09 9.34
C PRO A 106 8.32 -20.41 9.91
N SER A 107 9.47 -20.84 9.40
CA SER A 107 10.17 -22.00 9.95
C SER A 107 10.73 -21.69 11.34
N TYR A 108 10.35 -22.45 12.36
CA TYR A 108 10.85 -22.31 13.72
C TYR A 108 12.39 -22.39 13.79
N LYS A 109 12.99 -23.36 13.09
CA LYS A 109 14.44 -23.54 13.02
C LYS A 109 15.16 -22.31 12.42
N ARG A 110 14.62 -21.75 11.33
CA ARG A 110 15.18 -20.54 10.71
C ARG A 110 15.03 -19.32 11.59
N ARG A 111 13.91 -19.21 12.30
CA ARG A 111 13.65 -18.09 13.21
C ARG A 111 14.64 -18.03 14.36
N ILE A 112 14.97 -19.18 14.97
CA ILE A 112 15.95 -19.25 16.07
C ILE A 112 17.37 -18.95 15.59
N GLY A 113 17.73 -19.41 14.39
CA GLY A 113 19.06 -19.22 13.81
C GLY A 113 19.24 -17.92 13.03
N MET A 114 18.28 -16.98 13.08
CA MET A 114 18.36 -15.75 12.32
C MET A 114 19.35 -14.76 12.97
N ASP A 115 20.38 -14.41 12.21
CA ASP A 115 21.28 -13.32 12.57
C ASP A 115 20.69 -11.98 12.09
N LEU A 116 20.41 -11.09 13.03
CA LEU A 116 19.94 -9.72 12.76
C LEU A 116 21.01 -8.83 12.14
N GLY A 117 22.29 -9.22 12.22
CA GLY A 117 23.40 -8.52 11.57
C GLY A 117 23.31 -8.48 10.04
N CYS A 118 22.48 -9.32 9.43
CA CYS A 118 22.18 -9.26 7.99
C CYS A 118 21.34 -8.04 7.57
N ILE A 119 20.73 -7.31 8.52
CA ILE A 119 19.92 -6.13 8.23
C ILE A 119 20.83 -4.91 8.08
N LYS A 120 21.06 -4.49 6.84
CA LYS A 120 21.74 -3.21 6.56
C LYS A 120 20.83 -2.04 6.96
N VAL A 121 21.34 -1.12 7.75
CA VAL A 121 20.65 0.13 8.10
C VAL A 121 21.22 1.23 7.21
N MET A 122 20.35 2.06 6.62
CA MET A 122 20.70 3.20 5.76
C MET A 122 20.08 4.47 6.36
N GLY A 123 20.90 5.50 6.54
CA GLY A 123 20.48 6.85 6.91
C GLY A 123 20.51 7.81 5.71
N LEU A 124 20.32 9.10 5.96
CA LEU A 124 20.33 10.14 4.92
C LEU A 124 21.67 10.16 4.14
N ASP A 125 22.78 10.00 4.82
CA ASP A 125 24.12 10.05 4.22
C ASP A 125 24.39 8.90 3.24
N ASP A 126 23.63 7.81 3.33
CA ASP A 126 23.73 6.66 2.44
C ASP A 126 22.93 6.82 1.15
N LEU A 127 22.04 7.81 1.06
CA LEU A 127 21.15 8.04 -0.08
C LEU A 127 21.82 8.92 -1.15
N GLU A 128 21.31 8.87 -2.37
CA GLU A 128 21.78 9.74 -3.46
C GLU A 128 21.38 11.19 -3.22
N ASP A 129 20.12 11.41 -2.91
CA ASP A 129 19.62 12.73 -2.48
C ASP A 129 19.85 12.88 -0.97
N ARG A 130 20.72 13.82 -0.61
CA ARG A 130 21.11 14.10 0.79
C ARG A 130 20.52 15.40 1.31
N ASP A 131 19.62 16.05 0.58
CA ASP A 131 18.99 17.27 1.07
C ASP A 131 17.89 16.92 2.09
N PRO A 132 18.07 17.22 3.38
CA PRO A 132 17.06 16.92 4.40
C PRO A 132 15.74 17.68 4.18
N GLY A 133 15.72 18.67 3.29
CA GLY A 133 14.51 19.38 2.91
C GLY A 133 13.53 18.55 2.06
N HIS A 134 14.00 17.48 1.44
CA HIS A 134 13.18 16.58 0.61
C HIS A 134 12.55 15.41 1.39
N TYR A 135 12.81 15.33 2.70
CA TYR A 135 12.42 14.20 3.54
C TYR A 135 11.53 14.61 4.71
N GLY A 136 10.84 13.62 5.27
CA GLY A 136 10.03 13.77 6.47
C GLY A 136 9.01 14.89 6.36
N LEU A 137 8.77 15.58 7.46
CA LEU A 137 7.80 16.68 7.50
C LEU A 137 8.17 17.86 6.58
N LYS A 138 9.46 18.11 6.35
CA LYS A 138 9.91 19.21 5.49
C LYS A 138 9.67 18.92 4.01
N GLY A 139 9.86 17.66 3.59
CA GLY A 139 9.60 17.20 2.23
C GLY A 139 8.14 16.88 1.94
N SER A 140 7.26 16.96 2.96
CA SER A 140 5.85 16.62 2.83
C SER A 140 5.03 17.79 2.28
N PRO A 141 4.40 17.68 1.09
CA PRO A 141 3.46 18.68 0.60
C PRO A 141 2.18 18.79 1.42
N THR A 142 1.86 17.79 2.24
CA THR A 142 0.71 17.78 3.12
C THR A 142 1.12 17.67 4.58
N GLN A 143 0.34 18.28 5.49
CA GLN A 143 0.58 18.23 6.93
C GLN A 143 -0.73 18.00 7.67
N VAL A 144 -0.65 17.24 8.78
CA VAL A 144 -1.79 17.02 9.66
C VAL A 144 -2.05 18.31 10.45
N GLU A 145 -3.16 18.99 10.17
CA GLU A 145 -3.58 20.19 10.89
C GLU A 145 -4.28 19.84 12.21
N ARG A 146 -5.16 18.83 12.19
CA ARG A 146 -5.95 18.44 13.35
C ARG A 146 -6.30 16.96 13.33
N ILE A 147 -6.20 16.34 14.50
CA ILE A 147 -6.68 14.97 14.75
C ILE A 147 -7.90 15.07 15.67
N PHE A 148 -8.98 14.39 15.28
CA PHE A 148 -10.20 14.31 16.11
C PHE A 148 -10.89 12.96 15.91
N PRO A 149 -11.53 12.41 16.95
CA PRO A 149 -12.32 11.21 16.79
C PRO A 149 -13.56 11.50 15.94
N PRO A 150 -14.03 10.55 15.13
CA PRO A 150 -15.28 10.72 14.40
C PRO A 150 -16.45 10.88 15.38
N ASP A 151 -17.37 11.79 15.06
CA ASP A 151 -18.60 11.94 15.81
C ASP A 151 -19.40 10.63 15.75
N LYS A 152 -19.67 10.06 16.92
CA LYS A 152 -20.53 8.89 17.02
C LYS A 152 -21.96 9.32 16.72
N LYS A 153 -22.45 9.04 15.51
CA LYS A 153 -23.89 9.12 15.24
C LYS A 153 -24.59 8.08 16.12
N THR A 154 -25.31 8.55 17.11
CA THR A 154 -26.07 7.69 18.04
C THR A 154 -27.47 7.36 17.54
N ASP A 155 -27.89 7.93 16.43
CA ASP A 155 -29.19 7.73 15.82
C ASP A 155 -29.28 6.31 15.21
N LYS A 156 -29.55 5.36 16.07
CA LYS A 156 -29.85 3.99 15.64
C LYS A 156 -31.35 3.86 15.49
N GLU A 157 -31.81 3.53 14.30
CA GLU A 157 -33.19 3.15 14.05
C GLU A 157 -33.33 1.64 14.29
N ILE A 158 -34.17 1.28 15.26
CA ILE A 158 -34.48 -0.11 15.57
C ILE A 158 -35.78 -0.43 14.84
N MET A 159 -35.76 -1.43 13.98
CA MET A 159 -36.93 -1.88 13.24
C MET A 159 -37.48 -3.15 13.88
N GLU A 160 -38.77 -3.16 14.15
CA GLU A 160 -39.48 -4.31 14.70
C GLU A 160 -40.54 -4.78 13.69
N GLY A 161 -40.82 -6.08 13.65
CA GLY A 161 -41.81 -6.65 12.74
C GLY A 161 -41.50 -8.08 12.33
N THR A 162 -42.31 -8.60 11.44
CA THR A 162 -42.10 -9.92 10.81
C THR A 162 -40.91 -9.90 9.86
N GLY A 163 -40.30 -11.04 9.59
CA GLY A 163 -39.14 -11.12 8.68
C GLY A 163 -39.39 -10.49 7.29
N ARG A 164 -40.64 -10.55 6.79
CA ARG A 164 -41.01 -9.92 5.51
C ARG A 164 -41.06 -8.38 5.62
N GLU A 165 -41.62 -7.85 6.69
CA GLU A 165 -41.69 -6.41 6.97
C GLU A 165 -40.29 -5.82 7.17
N LEU A 166 -39.45 -6.50 7.94
CA LEU A 166 -38.04 -6.08 8.16
C LEU A 166 -37.23 -6.08 6.85
N ALA A 167 -37.43 -7.09 6.00
CA ALA A 167 -36.75 -7.13 4.69
C ALA A 167 -37.18 -5.96 3.78
N GLN A 168 -38.50 -5.63 3.77
CA GLN A 168 -39.02 -4.49 3.01
C GLN A 168 -38.51 -3.15 3.55
N ALA A 169 -38.52 -2.98 4.87
CA ALA A 169 -38.00 -1.77 5.51
C ALA A 169 -36.51 -1.57 5.23
N MET A 170 -35.69 -2.63 5.36
CA MET A 170 -34.27 -2.58 5.04
C MET A 170 -34.02 -2.24 3.55
N ALA A 171 -34.77 -2.86 2.63
CA ALA A 171 -34.67 -2.52 1.21
C ALA A 171 -35.00 -1.06 0.92
N ALA A 172 -36.00 -0.49 1.64
CA ALA A 172 -36.34 0.92 1.51
C ALA A 172 -35.20 1.84 2.00
N VAL A 173 -34.54 1.51 3.12
CA VAL A 173 -33.39 2.24 3.64
C VAL A 173 -32.23 2.18 2.67
N LEU A 174 -31.89 1.00 2.14
CA LEU A 174 -30.81 0.83 1.17
C LEU A 174 -31.05 1.65 -0.10
N ARG A 175 -32.27 1.67 -0.63
CA ARG A 175 -32.63 2.53 -1.78
C ARG A 175 -32.52 4.01 -1.44
N LYS A 176 -33.01 4.43 -0.28
CA LYS A 176 -32.92 5.85 0.18
C LYS A 176 -31.48 6.34 0.21
N HIS A 177 -30.57 5.47 0.62
CA HIS A 177 -29.13 5.78 0.68
C HIS A 177 -28.34 5.42 -0.58
N LYS A 178 -29.04 4.99 -1.66
CA LYS A 178 -28.44 4.63 -2.97
C LYS A 178 -27.40 3.50 -2.91
N PHE A 179 -27.59 2.54 -2.02
CA PHE A 179 -26.78 1.33 -1.99
C PHE A 179 -27.30 0.24 -2.97
N ILE A 180 -28.57 0.31 -3.33
CA ILE A 180 -29.22 -0.53 -4.35
C ILE A 180 -30.22 0.30 -5.16
#